data_7d42f48fe9bfb1ecca6b12e08510bbfc
#
_entry.id   7d42f48fe9bfb1ecca6b12e08510bbfc
#
_cell.length_a   1.000
_cell.length_b   1.000
_cell.length_c   1.000
_cell.angle_alpha   90.00
_cell.angle_beta   90.00
_cell.angle_gamma   90.00
#
_symmetry.space_group_name_H-M   'P 1'
#
loop_
_entity.id
_entity.type
_entity.pdbx_description
1 polymer ?
#
loop_
_entity_poly.entity_id
_entity_poly.type
_entity_poly.pdbx_seq_one_letter_code
_entity_poly.pdbx_strand_id
1 'polypeptide(L)'
;LTIGFARRAATYKRAHLIFYDMEKLLEIGKGNIQIIFSGKAHPKDMSGKGIIRNIVQSAKKFDGKIKIIYLENYDMWLGRLITSGVDLWLNTPQRPNEASGTSGMKAALNGIPNFSILDGWWAEGCRDEQNGWAIGNHEALGDEKDALDLYSKLQSQIILGVRQKYL
;
A
#
# COMPACT_ATOMS: atom_id res chain seq x y z
N LEU A 1 13.08 3.96 -0.41
CA LEU A 1 11.70 4.36 -0.12
C LEU A 1 10.99 3.28 0.67
N THR A 2 10.42 3.62 1.83
CA THR A 2 9.67 2.70 2.68
C THR A 2 8.17 2.88 2.46
N ILE A 3 7.51 1.84 1.99
CA ILE A 3 6.06 1.82 1.76
C ILE A 3 5.39 1.11 2.94
N GLY A 4 4.38 1.75 3.55
CA GLY A 4 3.58 1.18 4.63
C GLY A 4 2.19 0.75 4.18
N PHE A 5 1.77 -0.44 4.59
CA PHE A 5 0.42 -0.94 4.46
C PHE A 5 0.01 -1.62 5.78
N ALA A 6 -0.77 -0.94 6.60
CA ALA A 6 -1.16 -1.48 7.91
C ALA A 6 -2.64 -1.24 8.19
N ARG A 7 -3.42 -2.31 8.13
CA ARG A 7 -4.85 -2.26 8.30
C ARG A 7 -5.46 -3.66 8.48
N ARG A 8 -6.72 -3.74 8.90
CA ARG A 8 -7.44 -5.00 9.01
C ARG A 8 -7.31 -5.82 7.72
N ALA A 9 -6.90 -7.07 7.84
CA ALA A 9 -6.84 -8.00 6.72
C ALA A 9 -8.27 -8.39 6.32
N ALA A 10 -8.80 -7.70 5.31
CA ALA A 10 -10.10 -7.97 4.71
C ALA A 10 -9.96 -7.97 3.19
N THR A 11 -10.75 -8.81 2.52
CA THR A 11 -10.60 -9.06 1.07
C THR A 11 -10.64 -7.78 0.24
N TYR A 12 -11.60 -6.90 0.51
CA TYR A 12 -11.75 -5.66 -0.25
C TYR A 12 -10.61 -4.65 -0.06
N LYS A 13 -9.77 -4.81 0.96
CA LYS A 13 -8.58 -3.98 1.18
C LYS A 13 -7.45 -4.31 0.21
N ARG A 14 -7.50 -5.46 -0.45
CA ARG A 14 -6.60 -5.92 -1.50
C ARG A 14 -5.11 -5.73 -1.18
N ALA A 15 -4.70 -6.06 0.04
CA ALA A 15 -3.29 -5.94 0.46
C ALA A 15 -2.31 -6.68 -0.49
N HIS A 16 -2.80 -7.65 -1.24
CA HIS A 16 -2.05 -8.43 -2.22
C HIS A 16 -1.92 -7.74 -3.59
N LEU A 17 -2.63 -6.62 -3.85
CA LEU A 17 -2.64 -6.00 -5.18
C LEU A 17 -1.24 -5.59 -5.66
N ILE A 18 -0.37 -5.15 -4.76
CA ILE A 18 1.01 -4.80 -5.10
C ILE A 18 1.83 -6.00 -5.60
N PHE A 19 1.37 -7.23 -5.36
CA PHE A 19 1.98 -8.48 -5.85
C PHE A 19 1.29 -9.04 -7.10
N TYR A 20 0.40 -8.28 -7.74
CA TYR A 20 -0.35 -8.71 -8.92
C TYR A 20 0.58 -9.18 -10.04
N ASP A 21 1.64 -8.42 -10.29
CA ASP A 21 2.75 -8.78 -11.17
C ASP A 21 4.07 -8.69 -10.39
N MET A 22 4.56 -9.85 -9.97
CA MET A 22 5.75 -9.95 -9.14
C MET A 22 7.04 -9.65 -9.91
N GLU A 23 7.07 -9.92 -11.21
CA GLU A 23 8.23 -9.62 -12.06
C GLU A 23 8.34 -8.11 -12.26
N LYS A 24 7.22 -7.46 -12.55
CA LYS A 24 7.16 -6.00 -12.68
C LYS A 24 7.51 -5.32 -11.36
N LEU A 25 6.98 -5.79 -10.23
CA LEU A 25 7.35 -5.25 -8.92
C LEU A 25 8.85 -5.41 -8.64
N LEU A 26 9.45 -6.54 -9.02
CA LEU A 26 10.88 -6.77 -8.86
C LEU A 26 11.71 -5.82 -9.75
N GLU A 27 11.31 -5.64 -11.00
CA GLU A 27 11.98 -4.73 -11.94
C GLU A 27 12.10 -3.32 -11.39
N ILE A 28 10.97 -2.75 -10.92
CA ILE A 28 10.91 -1.37 -10.44
C ILE A 28 11.39 -1.20 -9.00
N GLY A 29 11.20 -2.22 -8.17
CA GLY A 29 11.40 -2.12 -6.72
C GLY A 29 12.79 -2.49 -6.22
N LYS A 30 13.55 -3.30 -6.97
CA LYS A 30 14.87 -3.76 -6.56
C LYS A 30 15.82 -2.60 -6.30
N GLY A 31 16.33 -2.52 -5.06
CA GLY A 31 17.22 -1.44 -4.63
C GLY A 31 16.54 -0.08 -4.40
N ASN A 32 15.23 0.03 -4.65
CA ASN A 32 14.50 1.29 -4.57
C ASN A 32 13.49 1.35 -3.43
N ILE A 33 12.85 0.22 -3.13
CA ILE A 33 11.77 0.16 -2.15
C ILE A 33 11.98 -0.94 -1.12
N GLN A 34 11.40 -0.72 0.03
CA GLN A 34 11.07 -1.75 1.02
C GLN A 34 9.62 -1.60 1.43
N ILE A 35 8.97 -2.67 1.84
CA ILE A 35 7.54 -2.67 2.15
C ILE A 35 7.29 -3.24 3.53
N ILE A 36 6.56 -2.51 4.34
CA ILE A 36 6.13 -2.92 5.68
C ILE A 36 4.63 -3.18 5.65
N PHE A 37 4.27 -4.43 5.89
CA PHE A 37 2.89 -4.83 6.14
C PHE A 37 2.63 -5.04 7.62
N SER A 38 1.43 -4.71 8.06
CA SER A 38 0.92 -5.12 9.37
C SER A 38 -0.61 -5.17 9.35
N GLY A 39 -1.19 -5.90 10.28
CA GLY A 39 -2.64 -5.98 10.40
C GLY A 39 -3.07 -7.22 11.17
N LYS A 40 -4.37 -7.35 11.36
CA LYS A 40 -4.99 -8.52 11.97
C LYS A 40 -6.21 -8.96 11.17
N ALA A 41 -6.43 -10.27 11.13
CA ALA A 41 -7.70 -10.86 10.73
C ALA A 41 -8.49 -11.26 11.99
N HIS A 42 -9.81 -11.21 11.91
CA HIS A 42 -10.62 -11.79 13.00
C HIS A 42 -10.31 -13.29 13.13
N PRO A 43 -10.29 -13.85 14.37
CA PRO A 43 -9.97 -15.27 14.58
C PRO A 43 -10.80 -16.25 13.74
N LYS A 44 -12.04 -15.90 13.39
CA LYS A 44 -12.93 -16.70 12.54
C LYS A 44 -12.88 -16.33 11.05
N ASP A 45 -12.13 -15.30 10.67
CA ASP A 45 -12.01 -14.85 9.27
C ASP A 45 -10.89 -15.60 8.55
N MET A 46 -11.25 -16.70 7.91
CA MET A 46 -10.31 -17.53 7.14
C MET A 46 -9.80 -16.82 5.90
N SER A 47 -10.61 -15.96 5.28
CA SER A 47 -10.20 -15.17 4.12
C SER A 47 -9.14 -14.15 4.49
N GLY A 48 -9.34 -13.41 5.58
CA GLY A 48 -8.34 -12.47 6.11
C GLY A 48 -7.03 -13.16 6.50
N LYS A 49 -7.10 -14.35 7.12
CA LYS A 49 -5.91 -15.16 7.40
C LYS A 49 -5.18 -15.60 6.13
N GLY A 50 -5.96 -15.94 5.07
CA GLY A 50 -5.43 -16.28 3.75
C GLY A 50 -4.65 -15.11 3.14
N ILE A 51 -5.14 -13.88 3.25
CA ILE A 51 -4.46 -12.67 2.80
C ILE A 51 -3.10 -12.51 3.50
N ILE A 52 -3.06 -12.63 4.82
CA ILE A 52 -1.81 -12.54 5.58
C ILE A 52 -0.82 -13.61 5.12
N ARG A 53 -1.28 -14.85 4.96
CA ARG A 53 -0.44 -15.95 4.45
C ARG A 53 0.12 -15.64 3.07
N ASN A 54 -0.70 -15.13 2.16
CA ASN A 54 -0.28 -14.76 0.81
C ASN A 54 0.78 -13.66 0.81
N ILE A 55 0.63 -12.63 1.67
CA ILE A 55 1.64 -11.57 1.82
C ILE A 55 2.98 -12.17 2.26
N VAL A 56 2.98 -13.00 3.30
CA VAL A 56 4.20 -13.64 3.83
C VAL A 56 4.84 -14.57 2.79
N GLN A 57 4.05 -15.33 2.05
CA GLN A 57 4.55 -16.21 0.99
C GLN A 57 5.12 -15.40 -0.19
N SER A 58 4.46 -14.32 -0.60
CA SER A 58 4.96 -13.42 -1.64
C SER A 58 6.26 -12.75 -1.23
N ALA A 59 6.35 -12.27 0.01
CA ALA A 59 7.59 -11.68 0.55
C ALA A 59 8.78 -12.64 0.44
N LYS A 60 8.58 -13.93 0.75
CA LYS A 60 9.63 -14.95 0.62
C LYS A 60 10.13 -15.15 -0.82
N LYS A 61 9.24 -15.00 -1.81
CA LYS A 61 9.61 -15.17 -3.23
C LYS A 61 10.56 -14.07 -3.73
N PHE A 62 10.58 -12.91 -3.10
CA PHE A 62 11.52 -11.84 -3.47
C PHE A 62 12.94 -12.09 -2.98
N ASP A 63 13.15 -13.02 -2.05
CA ASP A 63 14.46 -13.51 -1.61
C ASP A 63 15.46 -12.37 -1.30
N GLY A 64 15.00 -11.38 -0.54
CA GLY A 64 15.81 -10.22 -0.16
C GLY A 64 16.08 -9.20 -1.28
N LYS A 65 15.67 -9.46 -2.52
CA LYS A 65 15.82 -8.50 -3.64
C LYS A 65 14.99 -7.24 -3.44
N ILE A 66 13.81 -7.39 -2.82
CA ILE A 66 13.01 -6.31 -2.22
C ILE A 66 12.78 -6.71 -0.77
N LYS A 67 13.10 -5.83 0.17
CA LYS A 67 12.85 -6.09 1.58
C LYS A 67 11.37 -5.91 1.88
N ILE A 68 10.68 -7.02 2.11
CA ILE A 68 9.25 -7.04 2.44
C ILE A 68 9.09 -7.75 3.77
N ILE A 69 8.49 -7.06 4.74
CA ILE A 69 8.27 -7.61 6.09
C ILE A 69 6.81 -7.52 6.48
N TYR A 70 6.35 -8.50 7.23
CA TYR A 70 5.06 -8.49 7.90
C TYR A 70 5.28 -8.39 9.41
N LEU A 71 4.85 -7.29 10.01
CA LEU A 71 4.93 -7.07 11.46
C LEU A 71 3.68 -7.65 12.13
N GLU A 72 3.90 -8.61 13.00
CA GLU A 72 2.84 -9.28 13.76
C GLU A 72 2.31 -8.40 14.90
N ASN A 73 1.22 -8.86 15.51
CA ASN A 73 0.63 -8.25 16.69
C ASN A 73 0.21 -6.78 16.55
N TYR A 74 -0.27 -6.40 15.33
CA TYR A 74 -0.74 -5.06 15.06
C TYR A 74 -1.66 -4.53 16.19
N ASP A 75 -1.28 -3.41 16.76
CA ASP A 75 -2.00 -2.68 17.80
C ASP A 75 -1.95 -1.17 17.54
N MET A 76 -2.46 -0.38 18.49
CA MET A 76 -2.44 1.08 18.35
C MET A 76 -1.03 1.66 18.35
N TRP A 77 -0.12 1.06 19.14
CA TRP A 77 1.27 1.50 19.21
C TRP A 77 2.00 1.27 17.88
N LEU A 78 1.91 0.04 17.36
CA LEU A 78 2.51 -0.29 16.06
C LEU A 78 1.86 0.52 14.93
N GLY A 79 0.54 0.73 14.98
CA GLY A 79 -0.18 1.57 14.04
C GLY A 79 0.34 3.01 14.03
N ARG A 80 0.61 3.59 15.20
CA ARG A 80 1.21 4.92 15.35
C ARG A 80 2.60 4.96 14.71
N LEU A 81 3.45 4.00 15.01
CA LEU A 81 4.82 3.95 14.48
C LEU A 81 4.84 3.85 12.96
N ILE A 82 4.01 2.97 12.36
CA ILE A 82 4.00 2.79 10.92
C ILE A 82 3.42 4.03 10.21
N THR A 83 2.32 4.62 10.73
CA THR A 83 1.71 5.81 10.11
C THR A 83 2.53 7.08 10.21
N SER A 84 3.59 7.09 11.03
CA SER A 84 4.52 8.23 11.16
C SER A 84 5.94 7.93 10.69
N GLY A 85 6.29 6.66 10.45
CA GLY A 85 7.66 6.24 10.19
C GLY A 85 7.95 5.71 8.78
N VAL A 86 6.96 5.65 7.90
CA VAL A 86 7.14 5.28 6.49
C VAL A 86 7.24 6.51 5.61
N ASP A 87 7.71 6.35 4.38
CA ASP A 87 7.81 7.44 3.41
C ASP A 87 6.58 7.58 2.52
N LEU A 88 5.81 6.50 2.39
CA LEU A 88 4.62 6.41 1.54
C LEU A 88 3.58 5.50 2.16
N TRP A 89 2.33 5.93 2.19
CA TRP A 89 1.21 5.15 2.70
C TRP A 89 0.39 4.55 1.56
N LEU A 90 0.43 3.23 1.43
CA LEU A 90 -0.31 2.51 0.38
C LEU A 90 -1.70 2.08 0.86
N ASN A 91 -2.72 2.38 0.06
CA ASN A 91 -4.08 1.87 0.22
C ASN A 91 -4.65 1.41 -1.12
N THR A 92 -5.12 0.18 -1.15
CA THR A 92 -5.62 -0.44 -2.38
C THR A 92 -7.04 -1.00 -2.23
N PRO A 93 -8.00 -0.27 -1.62
CA PRO A 93 -9.34 -0.81 -1.45
C PRO A 93 -10.00 -1.06 -2.79
N GLN A 94 -10.90 -2.04 -2.82
CA GLN A 94 -11.80 -2.24 -3.97
C GLN A 94 -12.92 -1.22 -3.89
N ARG A 95 -12.91 -0.26 -4.81
CA ARG A 95 -13.97 0.75 -4.91
C ARG A 95 -15.32 0.10 -5.26
N PRO A 96 -16.44 0.52 -4.64
CA PRO A 96 -16.63 1.61 -3.68
C PRO A 96 -16.73 1.13 -2.21
N ASN A 97 -15.98 0.14 -1.79
CA ASN A 97 -16.17 -0.53 -0.50
C ASN A 97 -15.49 0.16 0.69
N GLU A 98 -14.66 1.19 0.45
CA GLU A 98 -14.01 1.94 1.53
C GLU A 98 -14.87 3.11 1.98
N ALA A 99 -15.49 3.01 3.14
CA ALA A 99 -16.35 4.08 3.66
C ALA A 99 -15.57 5.34 4.05
N SER A 100 -14.37 5.18 4.64
CA SER A 100 -13.55 6.31 5.09
C SER A 100 -12.07 6.12 4.84
N GLY A 101 -11.43 5.07 5.37
CA GLY A 101 -9.98 4.84 5.22
C GLY A 101 -9.13 5.64 6.20
N THR A 102 -9.48 5.59 7.50
CA THR A 102 -8.84 6.38 8.57
C THR A 102 -7.33 6.18 8.71
N SER A 103 -6.78 5.06 8.26
CA SER A 103 -5.33 4.82 8.28
C SER A 103 -4.57 5.80 7.39
N GLY A 104 -5.10 6.10 6.21
CA GLY A 104 -4.55 7.11 5.31
C GLY A 104 -4.66 8.53 5.87
N MET A 105 -5.75 8.85 6.58
CA MET A 105 -5.87 10.13 7.30
C MET A 105 -4.79 10.28 8.37
N LYS A 106 -4.51 9.21 9.13
CA LYS A 106 -3.45 9.22 10.15
C LYS A 106 -2.08 9.45 9.54
N ALA A 107 -1.79 8.79 8.42
CA ALA A 107 -0.54 8.99 7.68
C ALA A 107 -0.43 10.45 7.20
N ALA A 108 -1.48 11.01 6.59
CA ALA A 108 -1.51 12.39 6.13
C ALA A 108 -1.30 13.41 7.26
N LEU A 109 -1.90 13.18 8.43
CA LEU A 109 -1.68 14.02 9.62
C LEU A 109 -0.24 13.98 10.14
N ASN A 110 0.53 12.96 9.81
CA ASN A 110 1.96 12.85 10.09
C ASN A 110 2.85 13.31 8.93
N GLY A 111 2.27 13.93 7.90
CA GLY A 111 3.02 14.40 6.73
C GLY A 111 3.40 13.30 5.74
N ILE A 112 2.87 12.08 5.89
CA ILE A 112 3.14 10.97 4.98
C ILE A 112 2.19 11.03 3.79
N PRO A 113 2.68 11.14 2.56
CA PRO A 113 1.85 11.16 1.37
C PRO A 113 1.14 9.81 1.18
N ASN A 114 -0.10 9.87 0.71
CA ASN A 114 -0.89 8.69 0.39
C ASN A 114 -0.70 8.29 -1.07
N PHE A 115 -0.60 7.00 -1.30
CA PHE A 115 -0.69 6.37 -2.62
C PHE A 115 -1.87 5.40 -2.58
N SER A 116 -3.00 5.80 -3.12
CA SER A 116 -4.26 5.11 -2.84
C SER A 116 -5.24 5.16 -4.00
N ILE A 117 -6.05 4.12 -4.09
CA ILE A 117 -7.28 4.14 -4.87
C ILE A 117 -8.15 5.31 -4.39
N LEU A 118 -8.82 6.00 -5.33
CA LEU A 118 -9.75 7.09 -5.06
C LEU A 118 -11.06 6.55 -4.47
N ASP A 119 -11.01 6.18 -3.19
CA ASP A 119 -12.14 5.65 -2.42
C ASP A 119 -12.09 6.18 -0.98
N GLY A 120 -13.22 6.19 -0.30
CA GLY A 120 -13.34 6.81 1.01
C GLY A 120 -12.89 8.28 1.00
N TRP A 121 -12.18 8.70 2.04
CA TRP A 121 -11.70 10.09 2.18
C TRP A 121 -10.78 10.53 1.05
N TRP A 122 -10.02 9.59 0.45
CA TRP A 122 -9.06 9.94 -0.60
C TRP A 122 -9.73 10.39 -1.89
N ALA A 123 -10.99 9.97 -2.13
CA ALA A 123 -11.79 10.50 -3.25
C ALA A 123 -12.09 12.00 -3.13
N GLU A 124 -12.09 12.53 -1.90
CA GLU A 124 -12.33 13.95 -1.60
C GLU A 124 -11.02 14.72 -1.35
N GLY A 125 -10.07 14.07 -0.67
CA GLY A 125 -8.85 14.73 -0.17
C GLY A 125 -7.67 14.67 -1.13
N CYS A 126 -7.70 13.85 -2.17
CA CYS A 126 -6.59 13.70 -3.10
C CYS A 126 -6.42 14.95 -3.96
N ARG A 127 -5.21 15.49 -3.90
CA ARG A 127 -4.69 16.43 -4.90
C ARG A 127 -3.49 15.75 -5.52
N ASP A 128 -3.73 15.08 -6.66
CA ASP A 128 -2.75 14.19 -7.29
C ASP A 128 -1.42 14.91 -7.50
N GLU A 129 -0.32 14.24 -7.20
CA GLU A 129 1.06 14.75 -7.21
C GLU A 129 1.37 15.89 -6.22
N GLN A 130 0.39 16.42 -5.48
CA GLN A 130 0.59 17.48 -4.48
C GLN A 130 0.64 16.97 -3.05
N ASN A 131 -0.35 16.17 -2.64
CA ASN A 131 -0.41 15.60 -1.29
C ASN A 131 -0.33 14.07 -1.26
N GLY A 132 -0.11 13.47 -2.41
CA GLY A 132 0.02 12.03 -2.65
C GLY A 132 -0.35 11.70 -4.09
N TRP A 133 -0.65 10.43 -4.35
CA TRP A 133 -0.96 9.93 -5.69
C TRP A 133 -2.24 9.11 -5.69
N ALA A 134 -3.07 9.35 -6.70
CA ALA A 134 -4.22 8.51 -6.99
C ALA A 134 -3.79 7.22 -7.70
N ILE A 135 -4.41 6.09 -7.39
CA ILE A 135 -4.36 4.86 -8.19
C ILE A 135 -5.70 4.73 -8.90
N GLY A 136 -5.65 4.54 -10.22
CA GLY A 136 -6.85 4.53 -11.05
C GLY A 136 -7.53 5.89 -11.17
N ASN A 137 -8.84 5.83 -11.34
CA ASN A 137 -9.69 7.01 -11.43
C ASN A 137 -10.93 6.86 -10.52
N HIS A 138 -11.98 7.66 -10.74
CA HIS A 138 -13.22 7.57 -9.98
C HIS A 138 -14.13 6.40 -10.36
N GLU A 139 -13.66 5.45 -11.18
CA GLU A 139 -14.38 4.25 -11.58
C GLU A 139 -13.82 3.00 -10.88
N ALA A 140 -14.61 1.93 -10.81
CA ALA A 140 -14.15 0.63 -10.34
C ALA A 140 -13.50 -0.13 -11.52
N LEU A 141 -12.18 0.02 -11.68
CA LEU A 141 -11.44 -0.48 -12.85
C LEU A 141 -11.10 -1.98 -12.77
N GLY A 142 -11.08 -2.55 -11.57
CA GLY A 142 -10.67 -3.94 -11.31
C GLY A 142 -9.16 -4.08 -11.04
N ASP A 143 -8.77 -5.28 -10.61
CA ASP A 143 -7.42 -5.53 -10.07
C ASP A 143 -6.31 -5.30 -11.09
N GLU A 144 -6.50 -5.73 -12.33
CA GLU A 144 -5.50 -5.60 -13.40
C GLU A 144 -5.17 -4.13 -13.70
N LYS A 145 -6.20 -3.33 -13.98
CA LYS A 145 -6.01 -1.92 -14.33
C LYS A 145 -5.47 -1.11 -13.16
N ASP A 146 -5.98 -1.38 -11.95
CA ASP A 146 -5.49 -0.73 -10.73
C ASP A 146 -4.01 -1.08 -10.45
N ALA A 147 -3.61 -2.35 -10.66
CA ALA A 147 -2.23 -2.78 -10.49
C ALA A 147 -1.30 -2.16 -11.55
N LEU A 148 -1.71 -2.10 -12.81
CA LEU A 148 -0.93 -1.47 -13.88
C LEU A 148 -0.69 0.02 -13.62
N ASP A 149 -1.71 0.75 -13.19
CA ASP A 149 -1.57 2.16 -12.84
C ASP A 149 -0.70 2.35 -11.59
N LEU A 150 -0.84 1.47 -10.57
CA LEU A 150 0.01 1.45 -9.39
C LEU A 150 1.49 1.32 -9.78
N TYR A 151 1.84 0.36 -10.61
CA TYR A 151 3.24 0.17 -11.03
C TYR A 151 3.75 1.33 -11.88
N SER A 152 2.95 1.83 -12.80
CA SER A 152 3.31 2.96 -13.66
C SER A 152 3.67 4.20 -12.82
N LYS A 153 2.81 4.58 -11.87
CA LYS A 153 3.03 5.74 -11.00
C LYS A 153 4.15 5.51 -9.99
N LEU A 154 4.25 4.30 -9.44
CA LEU A 154 5.34 3.96 -8.53
C LEU A 154 6.70 4.14 -9.23
N GLN A 155 6.84 3.71 -10.48
CA GLN A 155 8.06 3.82 -11.26
C GLN A 155 8.33 5.25 -11.71
N SER A 156 7.36 5.90 -12.39
CA SER A 156 7.59 7.15 -13.13
C SER A 156 7.48 8.41 -12.28
N GLN A 157 6.68 8.39 -11.22
CA GLN A 157 6.41 9.59 -10.42
C GLN A 157 7.02 9.49 -9.03
N ILE A 158 6.86 8.35 -8.34
CA ILE A 158 7.21 8.24 -6.93
C ILE A 158 8.71 7.94 -6.77
N ILE A 159 9.21 6.87 -7.35
CA ILE A 159 10.63 6.47 -7.20
C ILE A 159 11.54 7.51 -7.87
N LEU A 160 11.22 7.98 -9.06
CA LEU A 160 12.02 9.01 -9.74
C LEU A 160 11.96 10.35 -9.01
N GLY A 161 10.80 10.75 -8.50
CA GLY A 161 10.63 11.99 -7.75
C GLY A 161 11.45 11.99 -6.44
N VAL A 162 11.52 10.85 -5.74
CA VAL A 162 12.38 10.71 -4.56
C VAL A 162 13.86 10.81 -4.94
N ARG A 163 14.29 10.14 -6.02
CA ARG A 163 15.67 10.21 -6.49
C ARG A 163 16.10 11.63 -6.85
N GLN A 164 15.24 12.41 -7.51
CA GLN A 164 15.55 13.79 -7.90
C GLN A 164 15.65 14.76 -6.72
N LYS A 165 14.98 14.46 -5.59
CA LYS A 165 15.02 15.32 -4.40
C LYS A 165 16.20 15.02 -3.45
N TYR A 166 16.77 13.83 -3.50
CA TYR A 166 17.76 13.34 -2.52
C TYR A 166 19.06 12.83 -3.15
N LEU A 167 19.24 12.94 -4.44
CA LEU A 167 20.48 12.70 -5.19
C LEU A 167 20.83 13.90 -6.07
#